data_b5a24a2ac4b6e6d0e8df20c615bbf2c8
#
_entry.id   b5a24a2ac4b6e6d0e8df20c615bbf2c8
#
_cell.length_a   1.000
_cell.length_b   1.000
_cell.length_c   1.000
_cell.angle_alpha   90.00
_cell.angle_beta   90.00
_cell.angle_gamma   90.00
#
_symmetry.space_group_name_H-M   'P 1'
#
loop_
_entity.id
_entity.type
_entity.pdbx_description
1 polymer ?
#
loop_
_entity_poly.entity_id
_entity_poly.type
_entity_poly.pdbx_seq_one_letter_code
_entity_poly.pdbx_strand_id
1 'polypeptide(L)'
;MAHLFAVQLDIPAEHEAEFNRVYDTEHYPMLVKVPGVRSAGRYRLEHSTVPGMQRYLTLYELDSEDVMKSEAWEKAGAYGDWVTKIRPKLTARHHSVFERIA
;
A
#
# COMPACT_ATOMS: atom_id res chain seq x y z
N MET A 1 12.42 0.99 -16.88
CA MET A 1 10.98 0.92 -17.13
C MET A 1 10.18 1.08 -15.87
N ALA A 2 9.09 1.82 -15.94
CA ALA A 2 8.26 2.04 -14.76
C ALA A 2 7.49 0.77 -14.37
N HIS A 3 7.41 0.54 -13.09
CA HIS A 3 6.61 -0.53 -12.51
C HIS A 3 5.54 0.07 -11.61
N LEU A 4 4.41 -0.62 -11.51
CA LEU A 4 3.32 -0.24 -10.64
C LEU A 4 3.18 -1.30 -9.55
N PHE A 5 3.31 -0.89 -8.31
CA PHE A 5 3.09 -1.76 -7.17
C PHE A 5 1.69 -1.49 -6.60
N ALA A 6 0.83 -2.49 -6.68
CA ALA A 6 -0.55 -2.39 -6.24
C ALA A 6 -0.74 -3.15 -4.92
N VAL A 7 -1.26 -2.46 -3.92
CA VAL A 7 -1.55 -3.04 -2.61
C VAL A 7 -3.06 -2.97 -2.39
N GLN A 8 -3.69 -4.14 -2.27
CA GLN A 8 -5.12 -4.23 -2.01
C GLN A 8 -5.33 -4.76 -0.61
N LEU A 9 -6.08 -4.01 0.19
CA LEU A 9 -6.25 -4.29 1.62
C LEU A 9 -7.71 -4.25 2.02
N ASP A 10 -8.04 -5.06 3.01
CA ASP A 10 -9.32 -4.98 3.69
C ASP A 10 -9.13 -5.15 5.19
N ILE A 11 -10.06 -4.57 5.95
CA ILE A 11 -10.00 -4.55 7.41
C ILE A 11 -11.43 -4.47 7.96
N PRO A 12 -11.71 -5.07 9.15
CA PRO A 12 -13.03 -4.92 9.75
C PRO A 12 -13.40 -3.46 9.99
N ALA A 13 -14.68 -3.14 9.83
CA ALA A 13 -15.18 -1.78 9.96
C ALA A 13 -14.80 -1.10 11.29
N GLU A 14 -14.76 -1.87 12.37
CA GLU A 14 -14.41 -1.38 13.70
C GLU A 14 -12.97 -0.85 13.80
N HIS A 15 -12.10 -1.26 12.87
CA HIS A 15 -10.69 -0.86 12.83
C HIS A 15 -10.37 0.13 11.71
N GLU A 16 -11.38 0.52 10.91
CA GLU A 16 -11.14 1.36 9.74
C GLU A 16 -10.58 2.75 10.06
N ALA A 17 -11.10 3.38 11.10
CA ALA A 17 -10.63 4.71 11.49
C ALA A 17 -9.15 4.69 11.86
N GLU A 18 -8.73 3.73 12.65
CA GLU A 18 -7.34 3.56 13.08
C GLU A 18 -6.45 3.18 11.90
N PHE A 19 -6.93 2.28 11.03
CA PHE A 19 -6.25 1.88 9.81
C PHE A 19 -5.94 3.10 8.94
N ASN A 20 -6.93 3.94 8.68
CA ASN A 20 -6.74 5.12 7.84
C ASN A 20 -5.81 6.14 8.50
N ARG A 21 -5.92 6.34 9.81
CA ARG A 21 -5.04 7.25 10.53
C ARG A 21 -3.58 6.82 10.42
N VAL A 22 -3.29 5.57 10.71
CA VAL A 22 -1.92 5.05 10.67
C VAL A 22 -1.39 5.05 9.24
N TYR A 23 -2.21 4.64 8.27
CA TYR A 23 -1.81 4.61 6.87
C TYR A 23 -1.47 6.01 6.38
N ASP A 24 -2.36 6.98 6.60
CA ASP A 24 -2.20 8.34 6.07
C ASP A 24 -1.13 9.15 6.78
N THR A 25 -0.90 8.92 8.08
CA THR A 25 0.02 9.75 8.87
C THR A 25 1.39 9.11 9.09
N GLU A 26 1.52 7.78 8.95
CA GLU A 26 2.76 7.06 9.24
C GLU A 26 3.26 6.24 8.06
N HIS A 27 2.49 5.25 7.63
CA HIS A 27 2.93 4.25 6.66
C HIS A 27 3.13 4.85 5.25
N TYR A 28 2.10 5.48 4.73
CA TYR A 28 2.10 6.03 3.39
C TYR A 28 3.13 7.16 3.21
N PRO A 29 3.21 8.16 4.13
CA PRO A 29 4.19 9.25 3.97
C PRO A 29 5.64 8.77 3.95
N MET A 30 5.95 7.71 4.68
CA MET A 30 7.31 7.16 4.71
C MET A 30 7.64 6.43 3.41
N LEU A 31 6.70 5.65 2.89
CA LEU A 31 6.91 4.90 1.65
C LEU A 31 7.07 5.82 0.44
N VAL A 32 6.31 6.91 0.35
CA VAL A 32 6.41 7.82 -0.79
C VAL A 32 7.73 8.58 -0.83
N LYS A 33 8.48 8.62 0.27
CA LYS A 33 9.79 9.26 0.34
C LYS A 33 10.94 8.35 -0.07
N VAL A 34 10.68 7.06 -0.26
CA VAL A 34 11.72 6.09 -0.61
C VAL A 34 12.29 6.42 -2.00
N PRO A 35 13.62 6.46 -2.15
CA PRO A 35 14.22 6.69 -3.47
C PRO A 35 13.71 5.71 -4.50
N GLY A 36 13.28 6.22 -5.66
CA GLY A 36 12.70 5.42 -6.73
C GLY A 36 11.18 5.38 -6.73
N VAL A 37 10.52 5.86 -5.69
CA VAL A 37 9.06 6.05 -5.70
C VAL A 37 8.76 7.37 -6.40
N ARG A 38 8.13 7.28 -7.58
CA ARG A 38 7.87 8.44 -8.43
C ARG A 38 6.57 9.14 -8.05
N SER A 39 5.55 8.35 -7.76
CA SER A 39 4.24 8.86 -7.36
C SER A 39 3.49 7.76 -6.64
N ALA A 40 2.44 8.13 -5.93
CA ALA A 40 1.58 7.16 -5.25
C ALA A 40 0.19 7.77 -5.06
N GLY A 41 -0.78 6.89 -4.80
CA GLY A 41 -2.14 7.31 -4.49
C GLY A 41 -2.86 6.24 -3.71
N ARG A 42 -3.76 6.66 -2.82
CA ARG A 42 -4.66 5.77 -2.10
C ARG A 42 -6.06 5.92 -2.64
N TYR A 43 -6.76 4.79 -2.77
CA TYR A 43 -8.10 4.74 -3.35
C TYR A 43 -9.00 3.88 -2.50
N ARG A 44 -10.28 4.26 -2.41
CA ARG A 44 -11.30 3.45 -1.78
C ARG A 44 -12.26 2.95 -2.85
N LEU A 45 -12.62 1.67 -2.77
CA LEU A 45 -13.53 1.04 -3.71
C LEU A 45 -14.91 1.71 -3.67
N GLU A 46 -15.44 2.06 -4.83
CA GLU A 46 -16.82 2.49 -4.97
C GLU A 46 -17.72 1.32 -5.39
N HIS A 47 -17.34 0.60 -6.45
CA HIS A 47 -18.04 -0.62 -6.87
C HIS A 47 -17.12 -1.48 -7.71
N SER A 48 -17.45 -2.77 -7.80
CA SER A 48 -16.73 -3.73 -8.63
C SER A 48 -17.68 -4.84 -9.08
N THR A 49 -17.37 -5.44 -10.23
CA THR A 49 -18.06 -6.64 -10.68
C THR A 49 -17.53 -7.90 -9.98
N VAL A 50 -16.44 -7.77 -9.24
CA VAL A 50 -15.83 -8.89 -8.49
C VAL A 50 -16.43 -8.93 -7.10
N PRO A 51 -17.14 -10.00 -6.73
CA PRO A 51 -17.67 -10.14 -5.37
C PRO A 51 -16.52 -10.17 -4.36
N GLY A 52 -16.68 -9.43 -3.25
CA GLY A 52 -15.68 -9.42 -2.18
C GLY A 52 -14.39 -8.67 -2.52
N MET A 53 -14.40 -7.81 -3.54
CA MET A 53 -13.23 -6.99 -3.85
C MET A 53 -12.81 -6.17 -2.63
N GLN A 54 -11.50 -6.08 -2.40
CA GLN A 54 -10.94 -5.32 -1.29
C GLN A 54 -11.32 -3.84 -1.40
N ARG A 55 -11.63 -3.22 -0.27
CA ARG A 55 -12.13 -1.84 -0.23
C ARG A 55 -11.05 -0.78 -0.40
N TYR A 56 -9.80 -1.11 -0.13
CA TYR A 56 -8.69 -0.15 -0.17
C TYR A 56 -7.62 -0.58 -1.15
N LEU A 57 -7.15 0.39 -1.92
CA LEU A 57 -6.09 0.19 -2.91
C LEU A 57 -5.07 1.31 -2.76
N THR A 58 -3.79 0.96 -2.71
CA THR A 58 -2.70 1.92 -2.84
C THR A 58 -1.87 1.54 -4.05
N LEU A 59 -1.60 2.53 -4.89
CA LEU A 59 -0.74 2.35 -6.07
C LEU A 59 0.54 3.15 -5.86
N TYR A 60 1.68 2.50 -6.08
CA TYR A 60 2.99 3.14 -6.06
C TYR A 60 3.61 2.99 -7.44
N GLU A 61 3.95 4.11 -8.08
CA GLU A 61 4.71 4.08 -9.33
C GLU A 61 6.20 4.09 -8.99
N LEU A 62 6.91 3.06 -9.41
CA LEU A 62 8.31 2.82 -9.06
C LEU A 62 9.18 2.89 -10.30
N ASP A 63 10.43 3.35 -10.14
CA ASP A 63 11.42 3.35 -11.22
C ASP A 63 11.75 1.92 -11.66
N SER A 64 11.80 0.99 -10.71
CA SER A 64 12.05 -0.44 -10.99
C SER A 64 11.58 -1.29 -9.81
N GLU A 65 11.53 -2.62 -10.01
CA GLU A 65 11.22 -3.56 -8.93
C GLU A 65 12.24 -3.50 -7.80
N ASP A 66 13.46 -3.07 -8.08
CA ASP A 66 14.54 -3.02 -7.08
C ASP A 66 14.23 -2.06 -5.94
N VAL A 67 13.33 -1.10 -6.14
CA VAL A 67 12.89 -0.19 -5.08
C VAL A 67 12.33 -0.97 -3.91
N MET A 68 11.51 -2.00 -4.17
CA MET A 68 10.89 -2.81 -3.12
C MET A 68 11.87 -3.75 -2.42
N LYS A 69 13.05 -3.96 -3.01
CA LYS A 69 14.12 -4.78 -2.43
C LYS A 69 15.10 -3.94 -1.63
N SER A 70 14.93 -2.62 -1.64
CA SER A 70 15.86 -1.71 -0.98
C SER A 70 15.66 -1.70 0.54
N GLU A 71 16.73 -1.42 1.25
CA GLU A 71 16.67 -1.23 2.71
C GLU A 71 15.77 -0.06 3.08
N ALA A 72 15.79 1.01 2.26
CA ALA A 72 14.96 2.18 2.49
C ALA A 72 13.46 1.82 2.45
N TRP A 73 13.05 0.99 1.51
CA TRP A 73 11.66 0.52 1.40
C TRP A 73 11.27 -0.31 2.64
N GLU A 74 12.13 -1.22 3.03
CA GLU A 74 11.90 -2.09 4.18
C GLU A 74 11.75 -1.28 5.48
N LYS A 75 12.64 -0.33 5.71
CA LYS A 75 12.58 0.54 6.88
C LYS A 75 11.33 1.42 6.88
N ALA A 76 10.98 1.98 5.73
CA ALA A 76 9.78 2.81 5.59
C ALA A 76 8.52 2.01 5.89
N GLY A 77 8.44 0.78 5.39
CA GLY A 77 7.29 -0.10 5.63
C GLY A 77 7.14 -0.55 7.07
N ALA A 78 8.23 -0.56 7.82
CA ALA A 78 8.22 -0.96 9.24
C ALA A 78 8.02 0.22 10.20
N TYR A 79 7.95 1.45 9.67
CA TYR A 79 7.83 2.64 10.50
C TYR A 79 6.48 2.72 11.22
N GLY A 80 6.52 3.15 12.49
CA GLY A 80 5.31 3.43 13.26
C GLY A 80 4.50 2.19 13.65
N ASP A 81 3.20 2.35 13.70
CA ASP A 81 2.28 1.33 14.24
C ASP A 81 1.75 0.35 13.19
N TRP A 82 2.17 0.49 11.93
CA TRP A 82 1.63 -0.33 10.85
C TRP A 82 1.79 -1.83 11.10
N VAL A 83 3.03 -2.29 11.29
CA VAL A 83 3.33 -3.73 11.41
C VAL A 83 2.75 -4.30 12.69
N THR A 84 2.81 -3.55 13.79
CA THR A 84 2.45 -4.07 15.11
C THR A 84 0.96 -3.95 15.43
N LYS A 85 0.29 -2.90 14.95
CA LYS A 85 -1.10 -2.62 15.33
C LYS A 85 -2.11 -2.79 14.21
N ILE A 86 -1.72 -2.57 12.97
CA ILE A 86 -2.67 -2.57 11.85
C ILE A 86 -2.59 -3.87 11.03
N ARG A 87 -1.40 -4.24 10.58
CA ARG A 87 -1.23 -5.44 9.75
C ARG A 87 -1.89 -6.69 10.33
N PRO A 88 -1.78 -6.98 11.64
CA PRO A 88 -2.42 -8.18 12.21
C PRO A 88 -3.94 -8.18 12.13
N LYS A 89 -4.56 -7.02 11.91
CA LYS A 89 -6.02 -6.87 11.85
C LYS A 89 -6.57 -6.93 10.43
N LEU A 90 -5.72 -6.95 9.42
CA LEU A 90 -6.16 -7.01 8.03
C LEU A 90 -6.82 -8.34 7.71
N THR A 91 -7.94 -8.29 7.01
CA THR A 91 -8.66 -9.49 6.54
C THR A 91 -8.25 -9.88 5.13
N ALA A 92 -7.66 -8.96 4.38
CA ALA A 92 -7.09 -9.23 3.07
C ALA A 92 -5.86 -8.34 2.87
N ARG A 93 -4.82 -8.90 2.25
CA ARG A 93 -3.58 -8.19 1.96
C ARG A 93 -2.96 -8.81 0.71
N HIS A 94 -3.17 -8.14 -0.42
CA HIS A 94 -2.68 -8.60 -1.71
C HIS A 94 -1.70 -7.59 -2.29
N HIS A 95 -0.53 -8.07 -2.68
CA HIS A 95 0.51 -7.27 -3.34
C HIS A 95 0.69 -7.77 -4.75
N SER A 96 0.70 -6.86 -5.72
CA SER A 96 0.91 -7.19 -7.13
C SER A 96 1.83 -6.18 -7.77
N VAL A 97 2.68 -6.65 -8.67
CA VAL A 97 3.59 -5.79 -9.42
C VAL A 97 3.24 -5.89 -10.89
N PHE A 98 3.09 -4.73 -11.51
CA PHE A 98 2.77 -4.62 -12.93
C PHE A 98 3.87 -3.86 -13.65
N GLU A 99 4.24 -4.33 -14.83
CA GLU A 99 5.16 -3.61 -15.71
C GLU A 99 4.35 -2.73 -16.65
N ARG A 100 4.76 -1.49 -16.80
CA ARG A 100 4.11 -0.60 -17.75
C ARG A 100 4.50 -1.00 -19.18
N ILE A 101 3.51 -1.23 -20.03
CA ILE A 101 3.73 -1.65 -21.42
C ILE A 101 3.23 -0.62 -22.45
N ALA A 102 2.60 0.45 -21.99
CA ALA A 102 2.11 1.48 -22.91
C ALA A 102 2.20 2.87 -22.29
#